data_bd10b1ea4ec5222464534f5575715b69
#
_entry.id   bd10b1ea4ec5222464534f5575715b69
#
_cell.length_a   1.000
_cell.length_b   1.000
_cell.length_c   1.000
_cell.angle_alpha   90.00
_cell.angle_beta   90.00
_cell.angle_gamma   90.00
#
_symmetry.space_group_name_H-M   'P 1'
#
loop_
_entity.id
_entity.type
_entity.pdbx_description
1 polymer ?
#
loop_
_entity_poly.entity_id
_entity_poly.type
_entity_poly.pdbx_seq_one_letter_code
_entity_poly.pdbx_strand_id
1 'polypeptide(L)'
;MGVRKTVLTRRAVLVVGGLTLLAGIEQEHNRPVASAGEVDDATSGRPSPAPNPAQSQPTQAISAPTKSAQVRATQSSSSQPHPTKTTRTEAAKLKAGKSKPKKTSSTDGQPMYYVHDGRKRIALTIDDGPNPIYTPQILKLLEKYGVTATFSMIGIQVRAYPGVAREVADAGHVIANHTWTHLNLPTLSSTSAADQISRTTGAIHKAIGRKPALFRAPYGAWSPEVLELCAKNKLTPVDWSVDPRDWTRPGVTSIVNNIMRNTKTGSIILEHDGGGDRSETVAALKIVLPRLIDAGYRFVTV
;
A
#
# COMPACT_ATOMS: atom_id res chain seq x y z
N MET A 1 66.39 20.63 1.96
CA MET A 1 66.99 19.33 1.60
C MET A 1 65.89 18.34 1.31
N GLY A 2 65.83 17.87 0.07
CA GLY A 2 65.26 16.58 -0.27
C GLY A 2 63.74 16.48 -0.51
N VAL A 3 63.22 17.11 -1.59
CA VAL A 3 61.89 16.84 -2.14
C VAL A 3 61.96 15.58 -3.00
N ARG A 4 61.22 14.50 -2.64
CA ARG A 4 61.03 13.35 -3.53
C ARG A 4 59.69 13.48 -4.26
N LYS A 5 59.77 13.69 -5.58
CA LYS A 5 58.64 13.62 -6.51
C LYS A 5 58.35 12.14 -6.82
N THR A 6 57.13 11.70 -6.58
CA THR A 6 56.65 10.39 -7.04
C THR A 6 55.90 10.58 -8.34
N VAL A 7 56.38 9.90 -9.39
CA VAL A 7 55.83 9.92 -10.75
C VAL A 7 54.71 8.89 -10.84
N LEU A 8 53.49 9.32 -11.22
CA LEU A 8 52.36 8.43 -11.51
C LEU A 8 52.43 8.02 -12.98
N THR A 9 52.65 6.74 -13.23
CA THR A 9 52.65 6.14 -14.57
C THR A 9 51.22 5.74 -14.96
N ARG A 10 50.68 6.38 -16.01
CA ARG A 10 49.42 5.98 -16.65
C ARG A 10 49.70 4.77 -17.55
N ARG A 11 48.99 3.67 -17.31
CA ARG A 11 48.90 2.55 -18.26
C ARG A 11 47.66 2.75 -19.14
N ALA A 12 47.90 2.93 -20.44
CA ALA A 12 46.91 2.88 -21.49
C ALA A 12 46.63 1.41 -21.84
N VAL A 13 45.38 1.03 -21.91
CA VAL A 13 44.93 -0.27 -22.44
C VAL A 13 44.40 -0.02 -23.85
N LEU A 14 45.08 -0.59 -24.82
CA LEU A 14 44.67 -0.64 -26.22
C LEU A 14 43.70 -1.80 -26.41
N VAL A 15 42.49 -1.52 -26.91
CA VAL A 15 41.55 -2.58 -27.36
C VAL A 15 41.61 -2.59 -28.89
N VAL A 16 42.14 -3.68 -29.43
CA VAL A 16 42.19 -3.99 -30.85
C VAL A 16 40.84 -4.61 -31.29
N GLY A 17 40.31 -4.05 -32.37
CA GLY A 17 39.08 -4.50 -32.97
C GLY A 17 39.23 -5.85 -33.69
N GLY A 18 38.17 -6.64 -33.64
CA GLY A 18 37.98 -7.83 -34.44
C GLY A 18 36.65 -7.76 -35.18
N LEU A 19 36.75 -7.47 -36.45
CA LEU A 19 35.68 -7.49 -37.44
C LEU A 19 35.46 -8.95 -37.88
N THR A 20 34.26 -9.50 -37.74
CA THR A 20 33.88 -10.71 -38.46
C THR A 20 32.57 -10.47 -39.19
N LEU A 21 32.70 -10.41 -40.51
CA LEU A 21 31.63 -10.45 -41.49
C LEU A 21 31.17 -11.89 -41.63
N LEU A 22 29.87 -12.11 -41.65
CA LEU A 22 29.28 -13.29 -42.30
C LEU A 22 27.94 -12.93 -42.95
N ALA A 23 27.93 -13.26 -44.24
CA ALA A 23 26.94 -12.96 -45.24
C ALA A 23 25.63 -13.76 -45.09
N GLY A 24 24.57 -13.15 -45.51
CA GLY A 24 23.32 -13.42 -46.12
C GLY A 24 22.89 -14.84 -46.47
N ILE A 25 21.56 -15.02 -46.36
CA ILE A 25 20.76 -15.74 -47.36
C ILE A 25 19.34 -15.15 -47.26
N GLU A 26 18.94 -14.50 -48.37
CA GLU A 26 17.54 -14.23 -48.74
C GLU A 26 16.88 -15.52 -49.19
N GLN A 27 15.62 -15.70 -48.84
CA GLN A 27 14.70 -16.52 -49.62
C GLN A 27 13.32 -15.91 -49.61
N GLU A 28 13.04 -15.21 -50.70
CA GLU A 28 11.66 -15.03 -51.21
C GLU A 28 11.10 -16.36 -51.72
N HIS A 29 9.79 -16.55 -51.60
CA HIS A 29 8.83 -17.22 -52.48
C HIS A 29 7.50 -17.33 -51.74
N ASN A 30 6.37 -17.01 -52.17
CA ASN A 30 5.74 -16.74 -53.48
C ASN A 30 4.23 -16.65 -53.17
N ARG A 31 3.56 -15.62 -53.64
CA ARG A 31 2.09 -15.60 -53.74
C ARG A 31 1.66 -16.43 -54.96
N PRO A 32 0.43 -16.93 -54.99
CA PRO A 32 -0.43 -16.53 -56.11
C PRO A 32 -1.83 -16.05 -55.71
N VAL A 33 -2.31 -15.13 -56.52
CA VAL A 33 -3.65 -14.59 -56.64
C VAL A 33 -4.46 -15.46 -57.61
N ALA A 34 -5.74 -15.66 -57.35
CA ALA A 34 -6.86 -15.82 -58.27
C ALA A 34 -8.05 -16.44 -57.52
N SER A 35 -9.30 -16.23 -57.79
CA SER A 35 -10.13 -15.32 -58.56
C SER A 35 -11.59 -15.65 -58.18
N ALA A 36 -12.46 -14.73 -58.42
CA ALA A 36 -13.89 -14.66 -58.19
C ALA A 36 -14.73 -15.93 -58.43
N GLY A 37 -15.84 -16.01 -57.69
CA GLY A 37 -17.00 -16.88 -57.96
C GLY A 37 -18.13 -16.48 -56.99
N GLU A 38 -19.10 -15.66 -57.53
CA GLU A 38 -20.43 -15.48 -56.95
C GLU A 38 -21.19 -16.81 -56.95
N VAL A 39 -22.07 -16.99 -55.94
CA VAL A 39 -23.51 -17.25 -56.04
C VAL A 39 -24.13 -17.52 -54.63
N ASP A 40 -25.18 -16.75 -54.38
CA ASP A 40 -26.48 -17.00 -53.72
C ASP A 40 -26.62 -17.72 -52.36
N ASP A 41 -27.19 -16.93 -51.46
CA ASP A 41 -28.45 -17.14 -50.70
C ASP A 41 -28.68 -18.43 -49.93
N ALA A 42 -28.64 -18.30 -48.58
CA ALA A 42 -29.68 -18.89 -47.70
C ALA A 42 -29.48 -18.47 -46.22
N THR A 43 -30.45 -17.74 -45.75
CA THR A 43 -30.88 -17.59 -44.38
C THR A 43 -30.53 -18.73 -43.43
N SER A 44 -29.79 -18.42 -42.32
CA SER A 44 -30.08 -19.06 -41.04
C SER A 44 -29.45 -18.26 -39.90
N GLY A 45 -30.30 -17.91 -38.93
CA GLY A 45 -30.04 -17.06 -37.81
C GLY A 45 -28.92 -17.56 -36.87
N ARG A 46 -28.07 -16.63 -36.53
CA ARG A 46 -27.07 -16.81 -35.48
C ARG A 46 -27.70 -16.33 -34.16
N PRO A 47 -27.81 -17.16 -33.12
CA PRO A 47 -28.30 -16.68 -31.83
C PRO A 47 -27.25 -15.76 -31.19
N SER A 48 -27.70 -14.61 -30.74
CA SER A 48 -26.93 -13.71 -29.88
C SER A 48 -26.49 -14.40 -28.58
N PRO A 49 -25.30 -14.13 -28.08
CA PRO A 49 -24.90 -14.66 -26.78
C PRO A 49 -25.75 -13.99 -25.68
N ALA A 50 -26.31 -14.82 -24.81
CA ALA A 50 -27.05 -14.43 -23.63
C ALA A 50 -26.22 -13.54 -22.69
N PRO A 51 -26.86 -12.58 -22.00
CA PRO A 51 -26.15 -11.77 -21.00
C PRO A 51 -25.79 -12.62 -19.78
N ASN A 52 -24.57 -12.45 -19.32
CA ASN A 52 -24.01 -13.05 -18.11
C ASN A 52 -24.88 -12.67 -16.89
N PRO A 53 -25.27 -13.63 -16.04
CA PRO A 53 -26.10 -13.31 -14.87
C PRO A 53 -25.33 -12.44 -13.89
N ALA A 54 -25.88 -11.25 -13.63
CA ALA A 54 -25.47 -10.37 -12.56
C ALA A 54 -25.50 -11.16 -11.23
N GLN A 55 -24.37 -11.17 -10.53
CA GLN A 55 -24.30 -11.68 -9.17
C GLN A 55 -25.12 -10.76 -8.26
N SER A 56 -26.31 -11.23 -7.90
CA SER A 56 -27.19 -10.65 -6.92
C SER A 56 -26.55 -10.78 -5.53
N GLN A 57 -26.28 -9.63 -4.93
CA GLN A 57 -25.94 -9.54 -3.50
C GLN A 57 -27.17 -9.86 -2.66
N PRO A 58 -27.06 -10.63 -1.56
CA PRO A 58 -28.17 -10.83 -0.65
C PRO A 58 -28.43 -9.55 0.15
N THR A 59 -29.63 -9.01 -0.03
CA THR A 59 -30.20 -7.96 0.81
C THR A 59 -30.49 -8.54 2.19
N GLN A 60 -29.72 -8.19 3.21
CA GLN A 60 -30.04 -8.50 4.58
C GLN A 60 -31.11 -7.53 5.08
N ALA A 61 -32.27 -8.07 5.38
CA ALA A 61 -33.39 -7.38 6.03
C ALA A 61 -33.01 -6.96 7.45
N ILE A 62 -33.21 -5.68 7.74
CA ILE A 62 -33.07 -5.09 9.06
C ILE A 62 -34.29 -5.46 9.88
N SER A 63 -34.18 -6.39 10.83
CA SER A 63 -35.20 -6.65 11.85
C SER A 63 -34.90 -5.78 13.07
N ALA A 64 -35.89 -4.96 13.44
CA ALA A 64 -35.89 -4.12 14.64
C ALA A 64 -36.00 -4.97 15.93
N PRO A 65 -35.34 -4.56 17.04
CA PRO A 65 -35.49 -5.25 18.31
C PRO A 65 -36.78 -4.80 19.06
N THR A 66 -37.57 -5.77 19.43
CA THR A 66 -38.76 -5.67 20.32
C THR A 66 -38.30 -5.44 21.77
N LYS A 67 -38.93 -4.49 22.44
CA LYS A 67 -38.80 -4.22 23.88
C LYS A 67 -39.48 -5.32 24.71
N SER A 68 -38.87 -5.78 25.79
CA SER A 68 -39.41 -6.20 27.11
C SER A 68 -38.29 -6.96 27.86
N ALA A 69 -38.11 -6.91 29.17
CA ALA A 69 -38.79 -6.38 30.31
C ALA A 69 -37.78 -6.18 31.44
N GLN A 70 -38.12 -5.26 32.33
CA GLN A 70 -37.43 -5.04 33.61
C GLN A 70 -37.61 -6.26 34.54
N VAL A 71 -36.52 -6.63 35.24
CA VAL A 71 -36.63 -7.28 36.57
C VAL A 71 -35.69 -6.58 37.53
N ARG A 72 -36.23 -6.28 38.69
CA ARG A 72 -35.82 -5.41 39.77
C ARG A 72 -35.17 -6.22 40.89
N ALA A 73 -34.21 -5.57 41.56
CA ALA A 73 -33.76 -5.72 42.94
C ALA A 73 -32.84 -6.91 43.24
N THR A 74 -31.82 -6.77 44.03
CA THR A 74 -31.75 -6.25 45.40
C THR A 74 -30.32 -5.90 45.77
N GLN A 75 -30.20 -4.89 46.64
CA GLN A 75 -29.00 -4.46 47.31
C GLN A 75 -28.52 -5.50 48.35
N SER A 76 -27.20 -5.65 48.48
CA SER A 76 -26.65 -6.02 49.80
C SER A 76 -25.24 -5.37 49.92
N SER A 77 -25.16 -4.64 50.97
CA SER A 77 -24.01 -3.92 51.50
C SER A 77 -23.03 -4.85 52.17
N SER A 78 -21.72 -4.62 52.06
CA SER A 78 -20.84 -4.50 53.22
C SER A 78 -19.34 -4.27 52.89
N SER A 79 -18.84 -3.23 53.54
CA SER A 79 -17.53 -3.07 54.21
C SER A 79 -16.26 -3.02 53.36
N GLN A 80 -15.71 -1.78 53.33
CA GLN A 80 -14.27 -1.48 53.23
C GLN A 80 -13.48 -2.01 54.41
N PRO A 81 -12.16 -2.17 54.26
CA PRO A 81 -11.22 -1.39 55.05
C PRO A 81 -10.11 -0.71 54.21
N HIS A 82 -9.76 0.47 54.65
CA HIS A 82 -8.59 1.33 54.33
C HIS A 82 -7.34 0.87 55.10
N PRO A 83 -6.19 1.57 54.94
CA PRO A 83 -5.17 1.50 53.88
C PRO A 83 -3.79 1.10 54.42
N THR A 84 -2.90 0.62 53.58
CA THR A 84 -1.48 0.58 53.93
C THR A 84 -0.66 1.36 52.91
N LYS A 85 0.06 2.35 53.37
CA LYS A 85 1.08 3.12 52.66
C LYS A 85 2.23 2.21 52.27
N THR A 86 2.66 2.23 51.02
CA THR A 86 3.99 1.79 50.64
C THR A 86 4.50 2.67 49.49
N THR A 87 5.53 3.33 49.84
CA THR A 87 6.67 3.96 49.15
C THR A 87 6.59 4.16 47.62
N ARG A 88 6.68 5.42 47.28
CA ARG A 88 6.96 6.07 46.03
C ARG A 88 8.32 5.63 45.47
N THR A 89 8.32 4.90 44.35
CA THR A 89 9.51 4.75 43.50
C THR A 89 9.33 5.62 42.27
N GLU A 90 10.26 6.55 42.07
CA GLU A 90 10.30 7.49 40.96
C GLU A 90 10.44 6.74 39.63
N ALA A 91 9.40 6.78 38.80
CA ALA A 91 9.52 6.40 37.42
C ALA A 91 10.13 7.54 36.61
N ALA A 92 11.32 7.33 36.12
CA ALA A 92 12.04 8.25 35.25
C ALA A 92 11.22 8.57 34.02
N LYS A 93 10.87 9.84 33.85
CA LYS A 93 10.13 10.44 32.74
C LYS A 93 11.04 10.48 31.49
N LEU A 94 11.02 9.43 30.67
CA LEU A 94 11.63 9.48 29.34
C LEU A 94 10.86 10.51 28.51
N LYS A 95 11.49 11.65 28.26
CA LYS A 95 11.00 12.64 27.30
C LYS A 95 11.05 12.04 25.91
N ALA A 96 9.89 11.71 25.36
CA ALA A 96 9.74 11.42 23.93
C ALA A 96 10.11 12.68 23.14
N GLY A 97 11.29 12.69 22.56
CA GLY A 97 11.73 13.73 21.63
C GLY A 97 10.84 13.69 20.40
N LYS A 98 10.02 14.72 20.20
CA LYS A 98 9.31 14.95 18.94
C LYS A 98 10.34 15.29 17.86
N SER A 99 10.86 14.27 17.17
CA SER A 99 11.59 14.48 15.93
C SER A 99 10.59 14.90 14.85
N LYS A 100 10.74 16.13 14.34
CA LYS A 100 10.03 16.58 13.14
C LYS A 100 10.35 15.61 11.99
N PRO A 101 9.37 15.13 11.22
CA PRO A 101 9.65 14.30 10.06
C PRO A 101 10.52 15.10 9.07
N LYS A 102 11.70 14.56 8.77
CA LYS A 102 12.59 15.09 7.76
C LYS A 102 11.90 14.88 6.40
N LYS A 103 11.62 15.98 5.68
CA LYS A 103 11.10 15.91 4.31
C LYS A 103 12.06 15.06 3.46
N THR A 104 11.67 13.84 3.15
CA THR A 104 12.27 13.06 2.06
C THR A 104 11.79 13.70 0.77
N SER A 105 12.66 14.43 0.11
CA SER A 105 12.38 15.01 -1.21
C SER A 105 12.32 13.87 -2.22
N SER A 106 11.14 13.64 -2.81
CA SER A 106 11.05 12.87 -4.06
C SER A 106 11.83 13.63 -5.12
N THR A 107 12.87 13.02 -5.64
CA THR A 107 13.56 13.51 -6.83
C THR A 107 12.64 13.28 -8.04
N ASP A 108 12.35 14.35 -8.78
CA ASP A 108 11.80 14.36 -10.14
C ASP A 108 10.34 13.91 -10.37
N GLY A 109 9.47 14.00 -9.38
CA GLY A 109 8.03 13.70 -9.57
C GLY A 109 7.70 12.23 -9.82
N GLN A 110 8.69 11.33 -9.81
CA GLN A 110 8.51 9.89 -9.98
C GLN A 110 8.06 9.21 -8.67
N PRO A 111 7.39 8.05 -8.74
CA PRO A 111 7.00 7.30 -7.57
C PRO A 111 8.20 6.82 -6.75
N MET A 112 8.08 6.89 -5.43
CA MET A 112 9.09 6.37 -4.52
C MET A 112 8.90 4.87 -4.33
N TYR A 113 9.91 4.08 -4.72
CA TYR A 113 9.96 2.63 -4.52
C TYR A 113 10.78 2.22 -3.30
N TYR A 114 11.56 3.15 -2.75
CA TYR A 114 12.46 2.92 -1.63
C TYR A 114 12.50 4.14 -0.70
N VAL A 115 12.66 3.89 0.59
CA VAL A 115 12.98 4.95 1.56
C VAL A 115 14.50 5.10 1.70
N HIS A 116 14.97 6.34 1.79
CA HIS A 116 16.38 6.69 1.91
C HIS A 116 16.68 7.31 3.27
N ASP A 117 16.39 6.58 4.36
CA ASP A 117 16.52 7.07 5.74
C ASP A 117 17.62 6.35 6.54
N GLY A 118 18.64 5.83 5.86
CA GLY A 118 19.80 5.21 6.47
C GLY A 118 19.80 3.67 6.44
N ARG A 119 20.79 3.09 7.15
CA ARG A 119 21.00 1.63 7.12
C ARG A 119 19.88 0.88 7.84
N LYS A 120 19.43 -0.25 7.25
CA LYS A 120 18.38 -1.12 7.78
C LYS A 120 17.06 -0.41 8.10
N ARG A 121 16.76 0.70 7.37
CA ARG A 121 15.44 1.34 7.40
C ARG A 121 14.56 0.73 6.32
N ILE A 122 13.31 0.44 6.67
CA ILE A 122 12.27 -0.08 5.76
C ILE A 122 10.94 0.58 6.09
N ALA A 123 10.03 0.61 5.14
CA ALA A 123 8.67 1.08 5.37
C ALA A 123 7.67 -0.06 5.17
N LEU A 124 6.67 -0.12 6.04
CA LEU A 124 5.48 -0.94 5.85
C LEU A 124 4.36 -0.04 5.37
N THR A 125 3.69 -0.44 4.29
CA THR A 125 2.54 0.26 3.74
C THR A 125 1.34 -0.69 3.63
N ILE A 126 0.15 -0.17 3.93
CA ILE A 126 -1.09 -0.94 4.06
C ILE A 126 -2.14 -0.26 3.20
N ASP A 127 -2.69 -0.95 2.22
CA ASP A 127 -3.59 -0.38 1.22
C ASP A 127 -5.05 -0.86 1.39
N ASP A 128 -5.99 -0.15 0.73
CA ASP A 128 -7.42 -0.45 0.57
C ASP A 128 -8.31 -0.19 1.78
N GLY A 129 -7.76 0.15 2.94
CA GLY A 129 -8.55 0.49 4.12
C GLY A 129 -9.19 1.90 4.07
N PRO A 130 -9.75 2.34 5.20
CA PRO A 130 -9.86 1.61 6.48
C PRO A 130 -10.92 0.52 6.43
N ASN A 131 -10.65 -0.61 7.06
CA ASN A 131 -11.57 -1.73 7.21
C ASN A 131 -11.91 -1.94 8.69
N PRO A 132 -13.20 -2.06 9.09
CA PRO A 132 -13.57 -2.14 10.50
C PRO A 132 -13.14 -3.45 11.19
N ILE A 133 -12.77 -4.48 10.41
CA ILE A 133 -12.37 -5.80 10.93
C ILE A 133 -10.84 -5.90 10.99
N TYR A 134 -10.15 -5.58 9.90
CA TYR A 134 -8.70 -5.88 9.77
C TYR A 134 -7.81 -4.72 10.19
N THR A 135 -8.19 -3.47 9.92
CA THR A 135 -7.39 -2.30 10.34
C THR A 135 -7.12 -2.28 11.85
N PRO A 136 -8.12 -2.49 12.75
CA PRO A 136 -7.86 -2.53 14.19
C PRO A 136 -6.96 -3.70 14.62
N GLN A 137 -7.01 -4.84 13.93
CA GLN A 137 -6.14 -5.98 14.22
C GLN A 137 -4.68 -5.67 13.86
N ILE A 138 -4.46 -5.00 12.71
CA ILE A 138 -3.14 -4.56 12.28
C ILE A 138 -2.61 -3.48 13.24
N LEU A 139 -3.43 -2.51 13.63
CA LEU A 139 -3.04 -1.48 14.60
C LEU A 139 -2.53 -2.08 15.92
N LYS A 140 -3.22 -3.10 16.45
CA LYS A 140 -2.76 -3.82 17.65
C LYS A 140 -1.41 -4.48 17.48
N LEU A 141 -1.10 -5.00 16.28
CA LEU A 141 0.20 -5.58 15.99
C LEU A 141 1.28 -4.51 15.89
N LEU A 142 0.99 -3.40 15.21
CA LEU A 142 1.92 -2.29 15.08
C LEU A 142 2.24 -1.67 16.44
N GLU A 143 1.24 -1.46 17.29
CA GLU A 143 1.42 -1.00 18.66
C GLU A 143 2.28 -1.97 19.47
N LYS A 144 1.96 -3.27 19.44
CA LYS A 144 2.71 -4.31 20.16
C LYS A 144 4.19 -4.30 19.85
N TYR A 145 4.57 -4.04 18.60
CA TYR A 145 5.96 -4.08 18.15
C TYR A 145 6.59 -2.69 18.01
N GLY A 146 5.87 -1.62 18.38
CA GLY A 146 6.36 -0.24 18.29
C GLY A 146 6.66 0.18 16.83
N VAL A 147 5.88 -0.32 15.87
CA VAL A 147 6.05 -0.07 14.44
C VAL A 147 5.11 1.02 13.98
N THR A 148 5.65 2.01 13.26
CA THR A 148 4.85 2.98 12.49
C THR A 148 4.75 2.52 11.04
N ALA A 149 3.58 2.77 10.41
CA ALA A 149 3.29 2.38 9.02
C ALA A 149 2.61 3.54 8.27
N THR A 150 2.48 3.37 6.96
CA THR A 150 1.71 4.26 6.09
C THR A 150 0.49 3.50 5.57
N PHE A 151 -0.70 4.09 5.71
CA PHE A 151 -1.97 3.51 5.25
C PHE A 151 -2.48 4.29 4.05
N SER A 152 -2.54 3.65 2.87
CA SER A 152 -3.12 4.24 1.66
C SER A 152 -4.61 3.92 1.61
N MET A 153 -5.42 4.92 1.94
CA MET A 153 -6.85 4.71 2.19
C MET A 153 -7.73 5.06 0.99
N ILE A 154 -8.70 4.21 0.68
CA ILE A 154 -9.74 4.43 -0.31
C ILE A 154 -10.79 5.41 0.25
N GLY A 155 -11.16 6.44 -0.51
CA GLY A 155 -12.01 7.52 -0.04
C GLY A 155 -13.40 7.08 0.41
N ILE A 156 -14.05 6.14 -0.30
CA ILE A 156 -15.36 5.61 0.13
C ILE A 156 -15.26 4.84 1.44
N GLN A 157 -14.15 4.17 1.71
CA GLN A 157 -13.91 3.47 2.98
C GLN A 157 -13.68 4.48 4.12
N VAL A 158 -12.91 5.54 3.87
CA VAL A 158 -12.75 6.65 4.84
C VAL A 158 -14.10 7.28 5.17
N ARG A 159 -14.97 7.48 4.17
CA ARG A 159 -16.32 8.01 4.38
C ARG A 159 -17.19 7.06 5.19
N ALA A 160 -17.09 5.75 4.94
CA ALA A 160 -17.86 4.73 5.64
C ALA A 160 -17.37 4.52 7.08
N TYR A 161 -16.06 4.57 7.31
CA TYR A 161 -15.43 4.25 8.60
C TYR A 161 -14.48 5.37 9.08
N PRO A 162 -14.98 6.62 9.23
CA PRO A 162 -14.11 7.76 9.60
C PRO A 162 -13.49 7.62 10.99
N GLY A 163 -14.12 6.87 11.89
CA GLY A 163 -13.58 6.53 13.21
C GLY A 163 -12.31 5.70 13.12
N VAL A 164 -12.32 4.65 12.28
CA VAL A 164 -11.15 3.80 12.06
C VAL A 164 -10.00 4.58 11.40
N ALA A 165 -10.31 5.45 10.43
CA ALA A 165 -9.29 6.34 9.86
C ALA A 165 -8.67 7.26 10.92
N ARG A 166 -9.47 7.74 11.88
CA ARG A 166 -8.97 8.55 13.00
C ARG A 166 -8.10 7.74 13.94
N GLU A 167 -8.48 6.50 14.28
CA GLU A 167 -7.67 5.60 15.11
C GLU A 167 -6.27 5.39 14.49
N VAL A 168 -6.18 5.18 13.17
CA VAL A 168 -4.90 5.08 12.46
C VAL A 168 -4.07 6.36 12.63
N ALA A 169 -4.69 7.54 12.48
CA ALA A 169 -4.02 8.81 12.59
C ALA A 169 -3.56 9.11 14.03
N ASP A 170 -4.39 8.80 15.03
CA ASP A 170 -4.13 9.03 16.45
C ASP A 170 -3.05 8.09 16.99
N ALA A 171 -2.94 6.88 16.42
CA ALA A 171 -1.85 5.95 16.68
C ALA A 171 -0.50 6.39 16.06
N GLY A 172 -0.45 7.53 15.37
CA GLY A 172 0.79 8.10 14.83
C GLY A 172 1.20 7.58 13.47
N HIS A 173 0.33 6.84 12.78
CA HIS A 173 0.57 6.36 11.42
C HIS A 173 0.34 7.47 10.40
N VAL A 174 0.95 7.33 9.22
CA VAL A 174 0.73 8.24 8.09
C VAL A 174 -0.44 7.72 7.26
N ILE A 175 -1.29 8.65 6.77
CA ILE A 175 -2.38 8.32 5.86
C ILE A 175 -2.07 8.92 4.50
N ALA A 176 -2.10 8.08 3.46
CA ALA A 176 -1.98 8.42 2.06
C ALA A 176 -3.34 8.33 1.35
N ASN A 177 -3.47 9.03 0.23
CA ASN A 177 -4.64 8.98 -0.64
C ASN A 177 -4.51 7.78 -1.60
N HIS A 178 -5.56 6.94 -1.70
CA HIS A 178 -5.62 5.77 -2.58
C HIS A 178 -6.83 5.81 -3.52
N THR A 179 -7.18 6.99 -4.04
CA THR A 179 -8.35 7.26 -4.89
C THR A 179 -9.70 7.06 -4.18
N TRP A 180 -10.78 7.47 -4.85
CA TRP A 180 -12.12 7.40 -4.25
C TRP A 180 -12.69 6.00 -4.25
N THR A 181 -12.57 5.27 -5.38
CA THR A 181 -13.17 3.93 -5.59
C THR A 181 -12.19 2.92 -6.14
N HIS A 182 -10.88 3.14 -5.99
CA HIS A 182 -9.83 2.22 -6.44
C HIS A 182 -9.85 1.94 -7.96
N LEU A 183 -10.18 2.97 -8.78
CA LEU A 183 -10.16 2.84 -10.24
C LEU A 183 -8.74 2.98 -10.80
N ASN A 184 -8.49 2.31 -11.93
CA ASN A 184 -7.26 2.46 -12.70
C ASN A 184 -7.23 3.85 -13.35
N LEU A 185 -6.49 4.80 -12.76
CA LEU A 185 -6.52 6.21 -13.16
C LEU A 185 -6.10 6.46 -14.62
N PRO A 186 -5.06 5.83 -15.17
CA PRO A 186 -4.68 5.97 -16.58
C PRO A 186 -5.79 5.67 -17.59
N THR A 187 -6.84 4.94 -17.20
CA THR A 187 -7.96 4.60 -18.09
C THR A 187 -9.10 5.61 -18.01
N LEU A 188 -9.00 6.60 -17.14
CA LEU A 188 -10.04 7.61 -16.92
C LEU A 188 -9.73 8.91 -17.68
N SER A 189 -10.77 9.73 -17.89
CA SER A 189 -10.54 11.12 -18.27
C SER A 189 -9.80 11.87 -17.16
N SER A 190 -9.01 12.91 -17.52
CA SER A 190 -8.29 13.73 -16.55
C SER A 190 -9.20 14.30 -15.48
N THR A 191 -10.43 14.71 -15.84
CA THR A 191 -11.44 15.22 -14.89
C THR A 191 -11.87 14.14 -13.91
N SER A 192 -12.15 12.93 -14.38
CA SER A 192 -12.54 11.79 -13.53
C SER A 192 -11.40 11.36 -12.61
N ALA A 193 -10.17 11.33 -13.12
CA ALA A 193 -9.00 11.01 -12.32
C ALA A 193 -8.75 12.07 -11.23
N ALA A 194 -8.90 13.37 -11.56
CA ALA A 194 -8.80 14.44 -10.59
C ALA A 194 -9.90 14.37 -9.50
N ASP A 195 -11.13 14.00 -9.87
CA ASP A 195 -12.23 13.78 -8.92
C ASP A 195 -11.93 12.65 -7.94
N GLN A 196 -11.37 11.52 -8.41
CA GLN A 196 -10.95 10.40 -7.58
C GLN A 196 -9.98 10.85 -6.47
N ILE A 197 -9.01 11.70 -6.81
CA ILE A 197 -8.01 12.20 -5.87
C ILE A 197 -8.61 13.26 -4.93
N SER A 198 -9.34 14.23 -5.47
CA SER A 198 -9.84 15.36 -4.70
C SER A 198 -10.89 14.95 -3.66
N ARG A 199 -11.82 14.07 -4.02
CA ARG A 199 -12.83 13.53 -3.09
C ARG A 199 -12.21 12.76 -1.94
N THR A 200 -11.20 11.94 -2.23
CA THR A 200 -10.48 11.19 -1.20
C THR A 200 -9.72 12.11 -0.26
N THR A 201 -9.02 13.11 -0.81
CA THR A 201 -8.35 14.13 0.00
C THR A 201 -9.33 14.84 0.94
N GLY A 202 -10.53 15.18 0.43
CA GLY A 202 -11.61 15.79 1.22
C GLY A 202 -12.13 14.87 2.33
N ALA A 203 -12.34 13.59 2.04
CA ALA A 203 -12.80 12.60 3.02
C ALA A 203 -11.77 12.38 4.13
N ILE A 204 -10.49 12.22 3.77
CA ILE A 204 -9.40 12.09 4.74
C ILE A 204 -9.32 13.35 5.62
N HIS A 205 -9.32 14.55 5.00
CA HIS A 205 -9.28 15.81 5.77
C HIS A 205 -10.47 15.92 6.74
N LYS A 206 -11.68 15.56 6.31
CA LYS A 206 -12.86 15.56 7.17
C LYS A 206 -12.73 14.58 8.34
N ALA A 207 -12.13 13.41 8.13
CA ALA A 207 -12.01 12.37 9.14
C ALA A 207 -10.93 12.69 10.19
N ILE A 208 -9.76 13.21 9.76
CA ILE A 208 -8.56 13.34 10.61
C ILE A 208 -8.06 14.78 10.79
N GLY A 209 -8.75 15.79 10.24
CA GLY A 209 -8.39 17.21 10.37
C GLY A 209 -7.19 17.68 9.55
N ARG A 210 -6.52 16.78 8.80
CA ARG A 210 -5.37 17.11 7.96
C ARG A 210 -5.46 16.46 6.59
N LYS A 211 -4.92 17.13 5.56
CA LYS A 211 -4.83 16.56 4.22
C LYS A 211 -3.69 15.55 4.13
N PRO A 212 -3.83 14.48 3.32
CA PRO A 212 -2.71 13.60 3.03
C PRO A 212 -1.64 14.34 2.23
N ALA A 213 -0.38 13.95 2.44
CA ALA A 213 0.75 14.44 1.65
C ALA A 213 1.26 13.39 0.65
N LEU A 214 0.79 12.15 0.77
CA LEU A 214 1.19 11.00 -0.04
C LEU A 214 0.01 10.52 -0.89
N PHE A 215 0.36 9.94 -2.04
CA PHE A 215 -0.58 9.29 -2.94
C PHE A 215 -0.02 7.97 -3.45
N ARG A 216 -0.82 6.93 -3.48
CA ARG A 216 -0.53 5.68 -4.17
C ARG A 216 -1.57 5.42 -5.23
N ALA A 217 -1.13 5.19 -6.48
CA ALA A 217 -2.02 4.82 -7.56
C ALA A 217 -2.50 3.37 -7.39
N PRO A 218 -3.80 3.09 -7.53
CA PRO A 218 -4.28 1.72 -7.60
C PRO A 218 -3.51 0.91 -8.64
N TYR A 219 -3.21 -0.35 -8.30
CA TYR A 219 -2.45 -1.29 -9.17
C TYR A 219 -1.02 -0.86 -9.50
N GLY A 220 -0.48 0.18 -8.85
CA GLY A 220 0.80 0.79 -9.27
C GLY A 220 0.72 1.38 -10.69
N ALA A 221 -0.48 1.74 -11.14
CA ALA A 221 -0.72 2.24 -12.49
C ALA A 221 -0.43 3.75 -12.58
N TRP A 222 0.73 4.08 -13.10
CA TRP A 222 1.19 5.45 -13.29
C TRP A 222 1.13 5.87 -14.75
N SER A 223 0.86 7.16 -14.97
CA SER A 223 1.00 7.83 -16.26
C SER A 223 1.52 9.26 -16.03
N PRO A 224 2.02 9.95 -17.06
CA PRO A 224 2.40 11.36 -16.94
C PRO A 224 1.28 12.22 -16.35
N GLU A 225 0.03 11.98 -16.74
CA GLU A 225 -1.14 12.72 -16.27
C GLU A 225 -1.40 12.47 -14.79
N VAL A 226 -1.23 11.22 -14.31
CA VAL A 226 -1.38 10.89 -12.88
C VAL A 226 -0.30 11.56 -12.05
N LEU A 227 0.94 11.59 -12.54
CA LEU A 227 2.04 12.28 -11.87
C LEU A 227 1.80 13.80 -11.83
N GLU A 228 1.30 14.38 -12.92
CA GLU A 228 0.91 15.80 -12.96
C GLU A 228 -0.21 16.12 -11.96
N LEU A 229 -1.21 15.24 -11.83
CA LEU A 229 -2.26 15.38 -10.82
C LEU A 229 -1.70 15.31 -9.40
N CYS A 230 -0.73 14.45 -9.14
CA CYS A 230 -0.03 14.42 -7.86
C CYS A 230 0.66 15.76 -7.57
N ALA A 231 1.41 16.28 -8.54
CA ALA A 231 2.12 17.56 -8.42
C ALA A 231 1.16 18.73 -8.16
N LYS A 232 0.06 18.83 -8.93
CA LYS A 232 -1.00 19.85 -8.77
C LYS A 232 -1.63 19.80 -7.37
N ASN A 233 -1.80 18.61 -6.81
CA ASN A 233 -2.39 18.42 -5.48
C ASN A 233 -1.36 18.41 -4.35
N LYS A 234 -0.07 18.64 -4.62
CA LYS A 234 1.05 18.59 -3.65
C LYS A 234 1.13 17.24 -2.94
N LEU A 235 0.88 16.17 -3.68
CA LEU A 235 0.97 14.78 -3.23
C LEU A 235 2.28 14.17 -3.73
N THR A 236 3.00 13.50 -2.85
CA THR A 236 4.18 12.72 -3.22
C THR A 236 3.75 11.33 -3.68
N PRO A 237 4.09 10.91 -4.91
CA PRO A 237 3.80 9.57 -5.40
C PRO A 237 4.62 8.52 -4.64
N VAL A 238 3.97 7.44 -4.21
CA VAL A 238 4.61 6.33 -3.48
C VAL A 238 4.18 5.02 -4.10
N ASP A 239 5.16 4.13 -4.29
CA ASP A 239 4.94 2.77 -4.75
C ASP A 239 5.59 1.78 -3.78
N TRP A 240 5.94 0.58 -4.21
CA TRP A 240 6.54 -0.47 -3.39
C TRP A 240 7.70 -1.14 -4.11
N SER A 241 8.57 -1.78 -3.34
CA SER A 241 9.65 -2.63 -3.85
C SER A 241 9.54 -4.08 -3.40
N VAL A 242 8.62 -4.38 -2.49
CA VAL A 242 8.30 -5.74 -2.04
C VAL A 242 6.78 -5.91 -2.08
N ASP A 243 6.30 -6.78 -2.97
CA ASP A 243 4.90 -7.19 -3.09
C ASP A 243 4.77 -8.68 -2.74
N PRO A 244 4.28 -9.05 -1.57
CA PRO A 244 4.04 -10.43 -1.17
C PRO A 244 2.80 -11.03 -1.83
N ARG A 245 2.00 -10.23 -2.53
CA ARG A 245 0.74 -10.59 -3.17
C ARG A 245 -0.29 -11.15 -2.18
N ASP A 246 -0.33 -10.61 -0.97
CA ASP A 246 -1.26 -10.99 0.10
C ASP A 246 -2.72 -10.90 -0.35
N TRP A 247 -3.02 -9.97 -1.26
CA TRP A 247 -4.33 -9.77 -1.87
C TRP A 247 -4.84 -10.98 -2.66
N THR A 248 -3.95 -11.88 -3.13
CA THR A 248 -4.32 -13.13 -3.80
C THR A 248 -4.64 -14.26 -2.82
N ARG A 249 -4.40 -14.08 -1.53
CA ARG A 249 -4.54 -15.08 -0.46
C ARG A 249 -3.71 -16.34 -0.74
N PRO A 250 -2.38 -16.20 -0.91
CA PRO A 250 -1.52 -17.32 -1.29
C PRO A 250 -1.10 -18.21 -0.11
N GLY A 251 -1.68 -17.99 1.06
CA GLY A 251 -1.33 -18.61 2.33
C GLY A 251 -0.27 -17.83 3.11
N VAL A 252 -0.38 -17.87 4.43
CA VAL A 252 0.49 -17.13 5.37
C VAL A 252 1.97 -17.38 5.11
N THR A 253 2.35 -18.65 4.87
CA THR A 253 3.75 -19.04 4.62
C THR A 253 4.31 -18.37 3.37
N SER A 254 3.51 -18.27 2.31
CA SER A 254 3.91 -17.62 1.06
C SER A 254 4.16 -16.13 1.25
N ILE A 255 3.26 -15.43 1.96
CA ILE A 255 3.39 -14.00 2.29
C ILE A 255 4.68 -13.78 3.11
N VAL A 256 4.85 -14.53 4.21
CA VAL A 256 6.02 -14.43 5.08
C VAL A 256 7.32 -14.68 4.31
N ASN A 257 7.38 -15.75 3.52
CA ASN A 257 8.59 -16.10 2.76
C ASN A 257 8.92 -15.02 1.72
N ASN A 258 7.92 -14.48 1.03
CA ASN A 258 8.13 -13.42 0.05
C ASN A 258 8.74 -12.17 0.73
N ILE A 259 8.13 -11.69 1.80
CA ILE A 259 8.62 -10.52 2.53
C ILE A 259 10.04 -10.76 3.04
N MET A 260 10.27 -11.87 3.74
CA MET A 260 11.59 -12.15 4.35
C MET A 260 12.72 -12.30 3.32
N ARG A 261 12.43 -12.83 2.13
CA ARG A 261 13.46 -13.01 1.07
C ARG A 261 13.77 -11.70 0.33
N ASN A 262 12.77 -10.86 0.12
CA ASN A 262 12.88 -9.70 -0.78
C ASN A 262 13.16 -8.40 -0.03
N THR A 263 12.95 -8.36 1.29
CA THR A 263 13.20 -7.15 2.08
C THR A 263 14.70 -6.88 2.21
N LYS A 264 15.08 -5.67 1.84
CA LYS A 264 16.44 -5.11 1.99
C LYS A 264 16.36 -3.69 2.52
N THR A 265 17.50 -3.10 2.86
CA THR A 265 17.57 -1.70 3.28
C THR A 265 16.88 -0.80 2.25
N GLY A 266 15.97 0.04 2.72
CA GLY A 266 15.18 0.95 1.92
C GLY A 266 13.85 0.37 1.41
N SER A 267 13.59 -0.93 1.53
CA SER A 267 12.37 -1.53 1.00
C SER A 267 11.10 -0.85 1.52
N ILE A 268 10.16 -0.61 0.61
CA ILE A 268 8.77 -0.31 0.90
C ILE A 268 7.99 -1.61 0.66
N ILE A 269 7.39 -2.13 1.72
CA ILE A 269 6.64 -3.40 1.71
C ILE A 269 5.17 -3.06 1.54
N LEU A 270 4.50 -3.70 0.57
CA LEU A 270 3.07 -3.60 0.34
C LEU A 270 2.33 -4.72 1.10
N GLU A 271 1.26 -4.36 1.77
CA GLU A 271 0.26 -5.25 2.37
C GLU A 271 -1.11 -4.57 2.26
N HIS A 272 -2.18 -5.29 2.56
CA HIS A 272 -3.54 -4.77 2.46
C HIS A 272 -4.36 -5.02 3.74
N ASP A 273 -5.24 -4.07 4.09
CA ASP A 273 -6.23 -4.24 5.16
C ASP A 273 -7.68 -4.13 4.66
N GLY A 274 -7.86 -3.85 3.35
CA GLY A 274 -9.15 -3.77 2.67
C GLY A 274 -9.24 -4.66 1.42
N GLY A 275 -10.33 -4.54 0.67
CA GLY A 275 -10.51 -5.27 -0.60
C GLY A 275 -10.81 -6.76 -0.46
N GLY A 276 -11.26 -7.25 0.71
CA GLY A 276 -11.64 -8.65 0.93
C GLY A 276 -11.18 -9.21 2.27
N ASP A 277 -11.07 -10.53 2.37
CA ASP A 277 -10.56 -11.21 3.55
C ASP A 277 -9.02 -11.05 3.65
N ARG A 278 -8.56 -10.44 4.75
CA ARG A 278 -7.15 -10.15 5.05
C ARG A 278 -6.65 -10.89 6.30
N SER A 279 -7.32 -11.97 6.66
CA SER A 279 -6.92 -12.81 7.80
C SER A 279 -5.50 -13.36 7.64
N GLU A 280 -5.11 -13.73 6.41
CA GLU A 280 -3.75 -14.20 6.10
C GLU A 280 -2.70 -13.08 6.22
N THR A 281 -3.02 -11.86 5.80
CA THR A 281 -2.18 -10.67 5.99
C THR A 281 -1.92 -10.42 7.47
N VAL A 282 -3.00 -10.39 8.28
CA VAL A 282 -2.88 -10.22 9.74
C VAL A 282 -2.03 -11.33 10.37
N ALA A 283 -2.23 -12.59 9.95
CA ALA A 283 -1.46 -13.71 10.45
C ALA A 283 0.03 -13.66 10.01
N ALA A 284 0.30 -13.22 8.78
CA ALA A 284 1.65 -13.03 8.28
C ALA A 284 2.38 -11.91 9.04
N LEU A 285 1.74 -10.77 9.28
CA LEU A 285 2.32 -9.66 10.03
C LEU A 285 2.71 -10.04 11.47
N LYS A 286 1.96 -10.95 12.13
CA LYS A 286 2.35 -11.49 13.45
C LYS A 286 3.73 -12.18 13.44
N ILE A 287 4.12 -12.71 12.29
CA ILE A 287 5.39 -13.44 12.12
C ILE A 287 6.47 -12.51 11.57
N VAL A 288 6.13 -11.70 10.59
CA VAL A 288 7.07 -10.85 9.84
C VAL A 288 7.63 -9.71 10.71
N LEU A 289 6.77 -9.02 11.46
CA LEU A 289 7.19 -7.85 12.25
C LEU A 289 8.31 -8.20 13.23
N PRO A 290 8.18 -9.17 14.15
CA PRO A 290 9.26 -9.51 15.04
C PRO A 290 10.51 -10.01 14.30
N ARG A 291 10.37 -10.82 13.24
CA ARG A 291 11.52 -11.32 12.48
C ARG A 291 12.33 -10.22 11.80
N LEU A 292 11.68 -9.21 11.24
CA LEU A 292 12.37 -8.07 10.63
C LEU A 292 13.06 -7.21 11.71
N ILE A 293 12.42 -7.02 12.86
CA ILE A 293 13.03 -6.31 14.01
C ILE A 293 14.26 -7.06 14.50
N ASP A 294 14.16 -8.39 14.71
CA ASP A 294 15.27 -9.23 15.15
C ASP A 294 16.42 -9.26 14.13
N ALA A 295 16.11 -9.17 12.83
CA ALA A 295 17.09 -8.99 11.76
C ALA A 295 17.73 -7.59 11.77
N GLY A 296 17.33 -6.71 12.70
CA GLY A 296 17.86 -5.36 12.92
C GLY A 296 17.26 -4.29 12.02
N TYR A 297 16.15 -4.57 11.32
CA TYR A 297 15.43 -3.54 10.58
C TYR A 297 14.67 -2.62 11.51
N ARG A 298 14.58 -1.35 11.11
CA ARG A 298 13.76 -0.33 11.78
C ARG A 298 12.71 0.19 10.80
N PHE A 299 11.47 0.17 11.24
CA PHE A 299 10.37 0.69 10.45
C PHE A 299 10.32 2.21 10.53
N VAL A 300 10.13 2.82 9.37
CA VAL A 300 9.90 4.26 9.20
C VAL A 300 8.64 4.45 8.35
N THR A 301 8.04 5.62 8.45
CA THR A 301 6.98 6.02 7.51
C THR A 301 7.59 6.48 6.19
N VAL A 302 6.82 6.36 5.11
CA VAL A 302 7.20 6.96 3.82
C VAL A 302 7.07 8.47 3.88
#